data_4f53f2299ead01dc6bd9de2fcb516a9d
#
_entry.id   4f53f2299ead01dc6bd9de2fcb516a9d
#
_cell.length_a   1.000
_cell.length_b   1.000
_cell.length_c   1.000
_cell.angle_alpha   90.00
_cell.angle_beta   90.00
_cell.angle_gamma   90.00
#
_symmetry.space_group_name_H-M   'P 1'
#
loop_
_entity.id
_entity.type
_entity.pdbx_description
1 polymer ?
#
loop_
_entity_poly.entity_id
_entity_poly.type
_entity_poly.pdbx_seq_one_letter_code
_entity_poly.pdbx_strand_id
1 'polypeptide(L)'
;MYMLVFFCAVLRMLAAVQAEAQYFIVAPNVIRVDVDETILVNILDTADAGDRIPVTLYFQFSGSNQRISQREVTVTKDSPQQAILRVSRDELVAPEAGDQQYVTLVASANTPQLTFEDRRTILLSYKAGFVFIQTDKPLYTPSQRVDIRVVALNQEMQPDSHELQVDIVNPDQIIVHRYNRAAKKGFLTLQFDFPPVPVFGNWTVVAYYGHKLKINTSVQFEVKEYVLPTFHVEVVPQEKYIIPGTVNLITHVNAKYVFGKPVVGGFLVKYGVFTDEGNLTILQRKQSQLNDAGRGIVDLVMDDVTLHNWAETLMGKRLVIQAFVTNQATGETINANNTQVTFSRTPYKFNWDLTRRYFKKGLPFAVKANVLYLSGIPAANVHIDVTATATLQNGNEVLLQGSRTGNRNQEPVRKVSGSQGEVDFRLDVPADAAGITISLATDDDNLDESTQSRDTFAVQLQESEDDEYLSLRRSSRGRQTQIGRRSSFEVQFTHPENVGTLHYFVIAGGRIVYKNDESQINPTIGLTILITQDMVPSSRVVAYYASTNGKIIVDALLMEVQESCENPLLVEFSGLEKK
;
A
#
# COMPACT_ATOMS: atom_id res chain seq x y z
N MET A 1 36.27 -59.72 -29.23
CA MET A 1 35.21 -58.86 -29.84
C MET A 1 34.19 -58.33 -28.85
N TYR A 2 34.06 -58.88 -27.64
CA TYR A 2 33.15 -58.42 -26.61
C TYR A 2 33.71 -57.30 -25.73
N MET A 3 35.01 -57.09 -25.68
CA MET A 3 35.65 -56.01 -24.84
C MET A 3 35.66 -54.66 -25.52
N LEU A 4 35.58 -54.57 -26.85
CA LEU A 4 35.54 -53.29 -27.59
C LEU A 4 34.14 -52.66 -27.59
N VAL A 5 33.08 -53.49 -27.48
CA VAL A 5 31.69 -52.97 -27.43
C VAL A 5 31.35 -52.40 -26.07
N PHE A 6 31.98 -52.90 -24.98
CA PHE A 6 31.78 -52.37 -23.62
C PHE A 6 32.48 -51.04 -23.42
N PHE A 7 33.63 -50.83 -24.07
CA PHE A 7 34.37 -49.57 -24.00
C PHE A 7 33.67 -48.45 -24.80
N CYS A 8 33.02 -48.74 -25.91
CA CYS A 8 32.20 -47.76 -26.65
C CYS A 8 30.85 -47.44 -25.97
N ALA A 9 30.29 -48.35 -25.18
CA ALA A 9 29.08 -48.11 -24.42
C ALA A 9 29.36 -47.24 -23.16
N VAL A 10 30.51 -47.43 -22.52
CA VAL A 10 30.95 -46.59 -21.39
C VAL A 10 31.42 -45.21 -21.86
N LEU A 11 32.01 -45.09 -23.08
CA LEU A 11 32.32 -43.76 -23.66
C LEU A 11 31.07 -42.99 -24.12
N ARG A 12 29.96 -43.66 -24.38
CA ARG A 12 28.66 -42.97 -24.66
C ARG A 12 27.89 -42.60 -23.39
N MET A 13 28.22 -43.16 -22.23
CA MET A 13 27.66 -42.73 -20.93
C MET A 13 28.45 -41.59 -20.29
N LEU A 14 29.59 -41.20 -20.88
CA LEU A 14 30.30 -39.95 -20.60
C LEU A 14 29.91 -38.86 -21.63
N ALA A 15 28.73 -38.91 -22.22
CA ALA A 15 28.12 -37.72 -22.78
C ALA A 15 27.88 -36.78 -21.60
N ALA A 16 28.75 -35.79 -21.48
CA ALA A 16 28.64 -34.71 -20.56
C ALA A 16 27.17 -34.28 -20.48
N VAL A 17 26.60 -34.32 -19.31
CA VAL A 17 25.45 -33.49 -19.00
C VAL A 17 25.96 -32.08 -19.27
N GLN A 18 25.77 -31.57 -20.49
CA GLN A 18 25.95 -30.18 -20.78
C GLN A 18 24.95 -29.49 -19.86
N ALA A 19 25.46 -28.85 -18.82
CA ALA A 19 24.66 -27.98 -18.01
C ALA A 19 23.99 -27.00 -19.00
N GLU A 20 22.67 -27.03 -19.09
CA GLU A 20 21.93 -26.05 -19.88
C GLU A 20 22.33 -24.67 -19.39
N ALA A 21 22.85 -23.87 -20.29
CA ALA A 21 23.27 -22.51 -19.96
C ALA A 21 22.07 -21.73 -19.39
N GLN A 22 22.26 -21.15 -18.21
CA GLN A 22 21.18 -20.56 -17.44
C GLN A 22 21.24 -19.06 -17.46
N TYR A 23 20.09 -18.45 -17.55
CA TYR A 23 19.96 -16.99 -17.55
C TYR A 23 18.75 -16.55 -16.73
N PHE A 24 18.76 -15.29 -16.34
CA PHE A 24 17.72 -14.65 -15.56
C PHE A 24 17.43 -13.26 -16.10
N ILE A 25 16.16 -12.97 -16.40
CA ILE A 25 15.74 -11.68 -16.95
C ILE A 25 14.69 -11.06 -16.02
N VAL A 26 14.93 -9.82 -15.60
CA VAL A 26 13.99 -9.04 -14.79
C VAL A 26 13.48 -7.87 -15.61
N ALA A 27 12.17 -7.77 -15.70
CA ALA A 27 11.48 -6.68 -16.38
C ALA A 27 10.34 -6.14 -15.51
N PRO A 28 9.92 -4.87 -15.70
CA PRO A 28 8.72 -4.34 -15.08
C PRO A 28 7.48 -5.16 -15.48
N ASN A 29 6.51 -5.29 -14.59
CA ASN A 29 5.22 -5.93 -14.88
C ASN A 29 4.23 -5.02 -15.62
N VAL A 30 4.55 -3.74 -15.76
CA VAL A 30 3.83 -2.73 -16.54
C VAL A 30 4.86 -1.88 -17.26
N ILE A 31 4.75 -1.78 -18.58
CA ILE A 31 5.56 -0.88 -19.40
C ILE A 31 4.80 0.44 -19.55
N ARG A 32 5.46 1.54 -19.25
CA ARG A 32 4.90 2.89 -19.34
C ARG A 32 5.31 3.54 -20.65
N VAL A 33 4.34 4.12 -21.34
CA VAL A 33 4.59 4.87 -22.58
C VAL A 33 5.41 6.12 -22.28
N ASP A 34 6.37 6.43 -23.12
CA ASP A 34 7.31 7.56 -23.02
C ASP A 34 8.25 7.53 -21.81
N VAL A 35 8.40 6.37 -21.15
CA VAL A 35 9.31 6.18 -20.03
C VAL A 35 10.43 5.20 -20.40
N ASP A 36 11.62 5.48 -19.92
CA ASP A 36 12.76 4.58 -20.03
C ASP A 36 12.62 3.45 -19.01
N GLU A 37 12.35 2.24 -19.50
CA GLU A 37 12.18 1.06 -18.67
C GLU A 37 13.47 0.23 -18.65
N THR A 38 13.87 -0.19 -17.46
CA THR A 38 15.12 -0.94 -17.26
C THR A 38 14.87 -2.44 -17.23
N ILE A 39 15.51 -3.18 -18.12
CA ILE A 39 15.51 -4.65 -18.16
C ILE A 39 16.88 -5.13 -17.69
N LEU A 40 16.92 -5.99 -16.67
CA LEU A 40 18.15 -6.62 -16.20
C LEU A 40 18.29 -8.00 -16.85
N VAL A 41 19.47 -8.29 -17.38
CA VAL A 41 19.84 -9.62 -17.89
C VAL A 41 21.05 -10.11 -17.10
N ASN A 42 20.96 -11.32 -16.60
CA ASN A 42 22.08 -12.03 -15.98
C ASN A 42 22.23 -13.43 -16.57
N ILE A 43 23.44 -13.83 -16.86
CA ILE A 43 23.77 -15.20 -17.26
C ILE A 43 24.44 -15.86 -16.06
N LEU A 44 23.82 -16.93 -15.60
CA LEU A 44 24.16 -17.61 -14.36
C LEU A 44 25.12 -18.77 -14.60
N ASP A 45 25.05 -19.40 -15.77
CA ASP A 45 25.96 -20.45 -16.16
C ASP A 45 26.25 -20.44 -17.66
N THR A 46 27.52 -20.66 -18.03
CA THR A 46 28.03 -20.81 -19.39
C THR A 46 29.15 -21.84 -19.39
N ALA A 47 29.49 -22.36 -20.56
CA ALA A 47 30.57 -23.33 -20.70
C ALA A 47 31.93 -22.80 -20.24
N ASP A 48 32.16 -21.48 -20.40
CA ASP A 48 33.39 -20.79 -20.00
C ASP A 48 33.06 -19.46 -19.27
N ALA A 49 33.69 -19.22 -18.11
CA ALA A 49 33.42 -18.04 -17.30
C ALA A 49 33.73 -16.71 -18.02
N GLY A 50 34.55 -16.75 -19.08
CA GLY A 50 34.91 -15.60 -19.89
C GLY A 50 34.02 -15.34 -21.10
N ASP A 51 33.00 -16.18 -21.34
CA ASP A 51 32.11 -16.05 -22.48
C ASP A 51 31.35 -14.72 -22.46
N ARG A 52 31.36 -14.04 -23.60
CA ARG A 52 30.63 -12.79 -23.83
C ARG A 52 29.41 -13.08 -24.67
N ILE A 53 28.25 -13.09 -24.06
CA ILE A 53 26.99 -13.45 -24.71
C ILE A 53 26.24 -12.17 -25.11
N PRO A 54 26.10 -11.85 -26.41
CA PRO A 54 25.23 -10.78 -26.86
C PRO A 54 23.75 -11.22 -26.71
N VAL A 55 23.00 -10.44 -25.94
CA VAL A 55 21.55 -10.64 -25.74
C VAL A 55 20.81 -9.48 -26.39
N THR A 56 19.94 -9.81 -27.33
CA THR A 56 19.06 -8.86 -28.00
C THR A 56 17.74 -8.77 -27.27
N LEU A 57 17.34 -7.55 -26.93
CA LEU A 57 16.09 -7.23 -26.24
C LEU A 57 15.27 -6.24 -27.08
N TYR A 58 13.97 -6.49 -27.25
CA TYR A 58 13.07 -5.55 -27.91
C TYR A 58 11.64 -5.76 -27.45
N PHE A 59 10.81 -4.73 -27.66
CA PHE A 59 9.37 -4.86 -27.52
C PHE A 59 8.73 -5.17 -28.89
N GLN A 60 7.61 -5.90 -28.85
CA GLN A 60 6.80 -6.22 -30.00
C GLN A 60 5.33 -6.07 -29.65
N PHE A 61 4.53 -5.43 -30.48
CA PHE A 61 3.09 -5.36 -30.27
C PHE A 61 2.41 -6.70 -30.51
N SER A 62 1.40 -7.00 -29.69
CA SER A 62 0.53 -8.16 -29.91
C SER A 62 -0.15 -8.04 -31.27
N GLY A 63 0.05 -9.05 -32.15
CA GLY A 63 -0.51 -9.05 -33.50
C GLY A 63 0.31 -8.33 -34.58
N SER A 64 1.48 -7.76 -34.24
CA SER A 64 2.40 -7.14 -35.20
C SER A 64 3.78 -7.78 -35.10
N ASN A 65 4.48 -7.90 -36.24
CA ASN A 65 5.88 -8.33 -36.26
C ASN A 65 6.86 -7.14 -36.12
N GLN A 66 6.36 -5.94 -35.91
CA GLN A 66 7.19 -4.74 -35.76
C GLN A 66 7.95 -4.77 -34.43
N ARG A 67 9.28 -4.66 -34.49
CA ARG A 67 10.14 -4.49 -33.33
C ARG A 67 10.22 -3.03 -32.93
N ILE A 68 10.08 -2.77 -31.65
CA ILE A 68 10.13 -1.45 -31.04
C ILE A 68 11.28 -1.43 -30.06
N SER A 69 12.05 -0.35 -30.06
CA SER A 69 13.09 -0.10 -29.05
C SER A 69 14.07 -1.25 -28.86
N GLN A 70 14.69 -1.72 -29.94
CA GLN A 70 15.65 -2.80 -29.86
C GLN A 70 16.97 -2.34 -29.23
N ARG A 71 17.51 -3.17 -28.31
CA ARG A 71 18.84 -3.01 -27.70
C ARG A 71 19.57 -4.35 -27.66
N GLU A 72 20.88 -4.29 -27.77
CA GLU A 72 21.78 -5.42 -27.55
C GLU A 72 22.69 -5.11 -26.37
N VAL A 73 22.81 -6.05 -25.46
CA VAL A 73 23.72 -5.97 -24.31
C VAL A 73 24.62 -7.19 -24.29
N THR A 74 25.89 -7.01 -24.02
CA THR A 74 26.84 -8.11 -23.87
C THR A 74 26.93 -8.48 -22.39
N VAL A 75 26.53 -9.69 -22.05
CA VAL A 75 26.49 -10.20 -20.68
C VAL A 75 27.56 -11.28 -20.52
N THR A 76 28.27 -11.27 -19.41
CA THR A 76 29.19 -12.34 -18.99
C THR A 76 28.64 -13.04 -17.76
N LYS A 77 29.11 -14.26 -17.50
CA LYS A 77 28.70 -15.01 -16.30
C LYS A 77 28.85 -14.13 -15.05
N ASP A 78 27.82 -14.15 -14.20
CA ASP A 78 27.78 -13.43 -12.92
C ASP A 78 27.98 -11.90 -13.00
N SER A 79 27.89 -11.32 -14.21
CA SER A 79 27.98 -9.87 -14.42
C SER A 79 26.70 -9.32 -15.07
N PRO A 80 25.63 -9.11 -14.29
CA PRO A 80 24.35 -8.65 -14.82
C PRO A 80 24.45 -7.30 -15.51
N GLN A 81 23.82 -7.19 -16.69
CA GLN A 81 23.77 -5.96 -17.49
C GLN A 81 22.34 -5.41 -17.55
N GLN A 82 22.24 -4.09 -17.71
CA GLN A 82 20.97 -3.40 -17.85
C GLN A 82 20.81 -2.89 -19.28
N ALA A 83 19.62 -3.15 -19.86
CA ALA A 83 19.17 -2.53 -21.09
C ALA A 83 18.06 -1.54 -20.79
N ILE A 84 18.10 -0.39 -21.42
CA ILE A 84 17.04 0.60 -21.34
C ILE A 84 16.22 0.51 -22.62
N LEU A 85 14.92 0.20 -22.48
CA LEU A 85 13.97 0.15 -23.56
C LEU A 85 12.84 1.19 -23.33
N ARG A 86 12.34 1.78 -24.41
CA ARG A 86 11.31 2.80 -24.36
C ARG A 86 10.27 2.54 -25.45
N VAL A 87 9.00 2.58 -25.08
CA VAL A 87 7.88 2.57 -26.03
C VAL A 87 7.44 4.01 -26.23
N SER A 88 7.67 4.55 -27.43
CA SER A 88 7.27 5.93 -27.75
C SER A 88 5.80 6.00 -28.14
N ARG A 89 5.14 7.08 -27.73
CA ARG A 89 3.72 7.32 -28.04
C ARG A 89 3.43 7.38 -29.52
N ASP A 90 4.34 7.90 -30.31
CA ASP A 90 4.19 8.03 -31.76
C ASP A 90 4.18 6.68 -32.50
N GLU A 91 4.69 5.63 -31.86
CA GLU A 91 4.68 4.26 -32.37
C GLU A 91 3.37 3.51 -32.06
N LEU A 92 2.45 4.14 -31.29
CA LEU A 92 1.25 3.52 -30.77
C LEU A 92 0.00 3.92 -31.57
N VAL A 93 -0.89 2.94 -31.78
CA VAL A 93 -2.29 3.21 -32.13
C VAL A 93 -3.06 3.44 -30.83
N ALA A 94 -3.80 4.54 -30.75
CA ALA A 94 -4.59 4.84 -29.55
C ALA A 94 -5.63 3.72 -29.32
N PRO A 95 -5.69 3.14 -28.12
CA PRO A 95 -6.69 2.13 -27.79
C PRO A 95 -8.09 2.75 -27.79
N GLU A 96 -9.10 1.95 -28.11
CA GLU A 96 -10.49 2.31 -27.86
C GLU A 96 -10.74 2.34 -26.34
N ALA A 97 -11.76 3.09 -25.92
CA ALA A 97 -12.05 3.26 -24.49
C ALA A 97 -12.43 1.90 -23.87
N GLY A 98 -11.59 1.43 -22.94
CA GLY A 98 -11.78 0.17 -22.22
C GLY A 98 -10.85 -0.97 -22.64
N ASP A 99 -10.10 -0.83 -23.74
CA ASP A 99 -9.17 -1.88 -24.19
C ASP A 99 -7.86 -1.85 -23.38
N GLN A 100 -7.52 -3.00 -22.82
CA GLN A 100 -6.19 -3.23 -22.26
C GLN A 100 -5.24 -3.62 -23.40
N GLN A 101 -4.16 -2.86 -23.56
CA GLN A 101 -3.14 -3.19 -24.52
C GLN A 101 -1.93 -3.83 -23.86
N TYR A 102 -1.30 -4.72 -24.60
CA TYR A 102 -0.13 -5.46 -24.15
C TYR A 102 1.01 -5.29 -25.16
N VAL A 103 2.22 -5.33 -24.63
CA VAL A 103 3.45 -5.42 -25.41
C VAL A 103 4.18 -6.70 -25.00
N THR A 104 4.80 -7.35 -25.96
CA THR A 104 5.62 -8.54 -25.70
C THR A 104 7.08 -8.12 -25.64
N LEU A 105 7.72 -8.31 -24.47
CA LEU A 105 9.17 -8.28 -24.36
C LEU A 105 9.72 -9.57 -24.96
N VAL A 106 10.62 -9.42 -25.90
CA VAL A 106 11.39 -10.54 -26.49
C VAL A 106 12.84 -10.38 -26.09
N ALA A 107 13.41 -11.44 -25.56
CA ALA A 107 14.82 -11.54 -25.22
C ALA A 107 15.41 -12.75 -25.90
N SER A 108 16.50 -12.58 -26.63
CA SER A 108 17.12 -13.69 -27.37
C SER A 108 18.64 -13.60 -27.38
N ALA A 109 19.27 -14.76 -27.34
CA ALA A 109 20.67 -14.95 -27.65
C ALA A 109 20.81 -16.11 -28.64
N ASN A 110 21.74 -16.02 -29.55
CA ASN A 110 22.06 -17.06 -30.51
C ASN A 110 23.58 -17.18 -30.67
N THR A 111 24.19 -17.86 -29.72
CA THR A 111 25.63 -18.14 -29.70
C THR A 111 25.85 -19.66 -29.52
N PRO A 112 27.02 -20.17 -29.84
CA PRO A 112 27.34 -21.60 -29.59
C PRO A 112 27.25 -21.99 -28.10
N GLN A 113 27.43 -21.01 -27.20
CA GLN A 113 27.44 -21.18 -25.74
C GLN A 113 26.04 -21.12 -25.14
N LEU A 114 25.17 -20.26 -25.71
CA LEU A 114 23.82 -20.06 -25.21
C LEU A 114 22.88 -19.66 -26.35
N THR A 115 21.81 -20.44 -26.53
CA THR A 115 20.74 -20.14 -27.49
C THR A 115 19.41 -20.17 -26.76
N PHE A 116 18.69 -19.03 -26.79
CA PHE A 116 17.33 -18.93 -26.27
C PHE A 116 16.55 -17.83 -26.98
N GLU A 117 15.23 -17.94 -26.94
CA GLU A 117 14.30 -16.87 -27.26
C GLU A 117 13.12 -16.93 -26.29
N ASP A 118 13.07 -15.97 -25.37
CA ASP A 118 11.97 -15.83 -24.42
C ASP A 118 11.05 -14.70 -24.80
N ARG A 119 9.76 -14.92 -24.57
CA ARG A 119 8.69 -13.97 -24.85
C ARG A 119 7.82 -13.79 -23.62
N ARG A 120 7.66 -12.54 -23.16
CA ARG A 120 6.78 -12.21 -22.03
C ARG A 120 5.83 -11.08 -22.41
N THR A 121 4.54 -11.38 -22.36
CA THR A 121 3.49 -10.36 -22.53
C THR A 121 3.36 -9.53 -21.26
N ILE A 122 3.43 -8.22 -21.41
CA ILE A 122 3.42 -7.24 -20.31
C ILE A 122 2.35 -6.20 -20.60
N LEU A 123 1.64 -5.75 -19.57
CA LEU A 123 0.64 -4.70 -19.68
C LEU A 123 1.29 -3.37 -20.09
N LEU A 124 0.70 -2.70 -21.07
CA LEU A 124 1.13 -1.37 -21.50
C LEU A 124 0.27 -0.29 -20.86
N SER A 125 0.89 0.63 -20.15
CA SER A 125 0.22 1.76 -19.53
C SER A 125 0.31 3.00 -20.41
N TYR A 126 -0.82 3.46 -20.89
CA TYR A 126 -0.95 4.66 -21.71
C TYR A 126 -1.06 5.96 -20.92
N LYS A 127 -1.01 5.89 -19.60
CA LYS A 127 -1.04 7.08 -18.77
C LYS A 127 0.15 7.97 -19.15
N ALA A 128 -0.10 9.12 -19.78
CA ALA A 128 0.95 10.05 -20.15
C ALA A 128 1.57 10.79 -18.97
N GLY A 129 0.91 10.72 -17.80
CA GLY A 129 1.32 11.41 -16.58
C GLY A 129 0.16 11.52 -15.60
N PHE A 130 0.18 12.57 -14.80
CA PHE A 130 -0.79 12.82 -13.73
C PHE A 130 -1.31 14.24 -13.84
N VAL A 131 -2.61 14.42 -13.60
CA VAL A 131 -3.23 15.74 -13.51
C VAL A 131 -3.97 15.83 -12.20
N PHE A 132 -3.69 16.89 -11.45
CA PHE A 132 -4.37 17.22 -10.20
C PHE A 132 -5.10 18.53 -10.36
N ILE A 133 -6.31 18.61 -9.79
CA ILE A 133 -7.14 19.82 -9.79
C ILE A 133 -7.41 20.20 -8.36
N GLN A 134 -7.30 21.49 -8.08
CA GLN A 134 -7.64 22.07 -6.80
C GLN A 134 -8.48 23.33 -7.03
N THR A 135 -9.59 23.46 -6.32
CA THR A 135 -10.36 24.70 -6.18
C THR A 135 -10.00 25.35 -4.84
N ASP A 136 -10.11 26.69 -4.76
CA ASP A 136 -9.84 27.42 -3.52
C ASP A 136 -10.87 27.12 -2.41
N LYS A 137 -12.08 26.69 -2.79
CA LYS A 137 -13.16 26.32 -1.85
C LYS A 137 -13.94 25.11 -2.36
N PRO A 138 -14.57 24.34 -1.48
CA PRO A 138 -15.50 23.26 -1.85
C PRO A 138 -16.94 23.78 -2.08
N LEU A 139 -17.24 25.04 -1.66
CA LEU A 139 -18.57 25.64 -1.69
C LEU A 139 -18.49 27.12 -2.09
N TYR A 140 -19.34 27.53 -3.03
CA TYR A 140 -19.42 28.90 -3.53
C TYR A 140 -20.84 29.43 -3.50
N THR A 141 -20.95 30.76 -3.36
CA THR A 141 -22.19 31.49 -3.66
C THR A 141 -22.16 31.99 -5.13
N PRO A 142 -23.33 32.31 -5.74
CA PRO A 142 -23.40 32.79 -7.12
C PRO A 142 -22.54 34.00 -7.44
N SER A 143 -22.26 34.84 -6.48
CA SER A 143 -21.48 36.09 -6.64
C SER A 143 -19.97 35.89 -6.49
N GLN A 144 -19.51 34.71 -6.12
CA GLN A 144 -18.09 34.43 -5.90
C GLN A 144 -17.43 33.94 -7.19
N ARG A 145 -16.11 34.11 -7.25
CA ARG A 145 -15.25 33.58 -8.30
C ARG A 145 -14.63 32.27 -7.82
N VAL A 146 -14.48 31.32 -8.73
CA VAL A 146 -13.76 30.05 -8.50
C VAL A 146 -12.33 30.21 -9.00
N ASP A 147 -11.37 30.10 -8.10
CA ASP A 147 -9.96 29.99 -8.44
C ASP A 147 -9.59 28.51 -8.58
N ILE A 148 -9.12 28.11 -9.78
CA ILE A 148 -8.81 26.73 -10.13
C ILE A 148 -7.32 26.63 -10.39
N ARG A 149 -6.66 25.68 -9.74
CA ARG A 149 -5.28 25.32 -10.00
C ARG A 149 -5.24 23.89 -10.57
N VAL A 150 -4.58 23.74 -11.72
CA VAL A 150 -4.32 22.43 -12.32
C VAL A 150 -2.82 22.21 -12.32
N VAL A 151 -2.41 21.02 -11.86
CA VAL A 151 -1.00 20.59 -11.84
C VAL A 151 -0.85 19.41 -12.79
N ALA A 152 0.04 19.53 -13.78
CA ALA A 152 0.35 18.49 -14.74
C ALA A 152 1.78 17.97 -14.49
N LEU A 153 1.90 16.68 -14.30
CA LEU A 153 3.17 15.98 -14.08
C LEU A 153 3.31 14.86 -15.12
N ASN A 154 4.53 14.60 -15.56
CA ASN A 154 4.82 13.44 -16.40
C ASN A 154 4.79 12.14 -15.58
N GLN A 155 5.07 11.01 -16.21
CA GLN A 155 5.13 9.69 -15.57
C GLN A 155 6.20 9.57 -14.46
N GLU A 156 7.18 10.45 -14.48
CA GLU A 156 8.28 10.51 -13.49
C GLU A 156 8.00 11.52 -12.37
N MET A 157 6.74 12.01 -12.30
CA MET A 157 6.29 13.03 -11.33
C MET A 157 7.00 14.37 -11.47
N GLN A 158 7.60 14.65 -12.63
CA GLN A 158 8.20 15.94 -12.92
C GLN A 158 7.19 16.88 -13.58
N PRO A 159 7.31 18.21 -13.37
CA PRO A 159 6.45 19.19 -14.00
C PRO A 159 6.43 19.08 -15.53
N ASP A 160 5.24 19.02 -16.10
CA ASP A 160 5.05 18.92 -17.55
C ASP A 160 4.34 20.15 -18.10
N SER A 161 4.78 20.61 -19.28
CA SER A 161 4.28 21.84 -19.91
C SER A 161 3.39 21.59 -21.13
N HIS A 162 2.84 20.39 -21.27
CA HIS A 162 1.90 20.07 -22.35
C HIS A 162 0.58 20.86 -22.22
N GLU A 163 -0.13 20.93 -23.33
CA GLU A 163 -1.44 21.56 -23.38
C GLU A 163 -2.47 20.79 -22.55
N LEU A 164 -3.24 21.53 -21.76
CA LEU A 164 -4.35 21.06 -20.94
C LEU A 164 -5.67 21.58 -21.50
N GLN A 165 -6.66 20.70 -21.58
CA GLN A 165 -8.05 21.10 -21.75
C GLN A 165 -8.74 21.03 -20.39
N VAL A 166 -9.39 22.10 -19.96
CA VAL A 166 -10.14 22.14 -18.69
C VAL A 166 -11.56 22.57 -18.98
N ASP A 167 -12.51 21.69 -18.65
CA ASP A 167 -13.94 21.90 -18.85
C ASP A 167 -14.60 22.20 -17.49
N ILE A 168 -15.46 23.21 -17.47
CA ILE A 168 -16.34 23.52 -16.35
C ILE A 168 -17.74 23.02 -16.71
N VAL A 169 -18.24 22.08 -15.93
CA VAL A 169 -19.51 21.38 -16.16
C VAL A 169 -20.50 21.74 -15.06
N ASN A 170 -21.70 22.16 -15.42
CA ASN A 170 -22.77 22.49 -14.47
C ASN A 170 -23.48 21.24 -13.94
N PRO A 171 -24.39 21.33 -12.96
CA PRO A 171 -25.15 20.20 -12.43
C PRO A 171 -26.00 19.45 -13.48
N ASP A 172 -26.41 20.11 -14.56
CA ASP A 172 -27.15 19.52 -15.68
C ASP A 172 -26.25 18.81 -16.71
N GLN A 173 -24.96 18.59 -16.35
CA GLN A 173 -23.94 17.96 -17.21
C GLN A 173 -23.60 18.75 -18.48
N ILE A 174 -23.86 20.06 -18.51
CA ILE A 174 -23.54 20.95 -19.64
C ILE A 174 -22.17 21.58 -19.40
N ILE A 175 -21.30 21.53 -20.41
CA ILE A 175 -20.02 22.25 -20.41
C ILE A 175 -20.31 23.74 -20.59
N VAL A 176 -20.14 24.52 -19.51
CA VAL A 176 -20.38 25.96 -19.50
C VAL A 176 -19.18 26.73 -20.02
N HIS A 177 -17.98 26.22 -19.74
CA HIS A 177 -16.75 26.86 -20.20
C HIS A 177 -15.67 25.83 -20.49
N ARG A 178 -14.81 26.12 -21.48
CA ARG A 178 -13.66 25.27 -21.87
C ARG A 178 -12.41 26.13 -22.01
N TYR A 179 -11.37 25.73 -21.31
CA TYR A 179 -10.03 26.31 -21.44
C TYR A 179 -9.13 25.33 -22.17
N ASN A 180 -8.35 25.82 -23.17
CA ASN A 180 -7.25 25.08 -23.80
C ASN A 180 -5.99 25.92 -23.60
N ARG A 181 -5.12 25.51 -22.69
CA ARG A 181 -3.91 26.27 -22.34
C ARG A 181 -2.77 25.33 -21.93
N ALA A 182 -1.55 25.73 -22.27
CA ALA A 182 -0.35 25.03 -21.81
C ALA A 182 -0.06 25.35 -20.34
N ALA A 183 0.34 24.33 -19.58
CA ALA A 183 0.86 24.51 -18.25
C ALA A 183 2.24 25.21 -18.28
N LYS A 184 2.46 26.16 -17.38
CA LYS A 184 3.78 26.78 -17.21
C LYS A 184 4.51 26.05 -16.06
N LYS A 185 5.60 25.35 -16.39
CA LYS A 185 6.35 24.53 -15.40
C LYS A 185 5.42 23.59 -14.61
N GLY A 186 4.49 22.95 -15.32
CA GLY A 186 3.52 22.03 -14.72
C GLY A 186 2.32 22.66 -14.04
N PHE A 187 2.17 24.00 -14.02
CA PHE A 187 1.06 24.68 -13.34
C PHE A 187 0.20 25.49 -14.33
N LEU A 188 -1.12 25.37 -14.16
CA LEU A 188 -2.10 26.21 -14.85
C LEU A 188 -3.06 26.76 -13.78
N THR A 189 -3.17 28.10 -13.71
CA THR A 189 -4.13 28.78 -12.86
C THR A 189 -5.21 29.40 -13.72
N LEU A 190 -6.47 29.13 -13.37
CA LEU A 190 -7.66 29.61 -14.07
C LEU A 190 -8.60 30.29 -13.09
N GLN A 191 -9.39 31.21 -13.59
CA GLN A 191 -10.45 31.88 -12.84
C GLN A 191 -11.77 31.70 -13.61
N PHE A 192 -12.81 31.31 -12.90
CA PHE A 192 -14.14 31.13 -13.46
C PHE A 192 -15.15 31.96 -12.69
N ASP A 193 -15.89 32.80 -13.41
CA ASP A 193 -17.02 33.56 -12.91
C ASP A 193 -18.32 32.86 -13.33
N PHE A 194 -19.25 32.71 -12.41
CA PHE A 194 -20.54 32.13 -12.71
C PHE A 194 -21.37 33.00 -13.67
N PRO A 195 -22.26 32.41 -14.46
CA PRO A 195 -23.29 33.17 -15.17
C PRO A 195 -24.18 33.92 -14.17
N PRO A 196 -24.91 34.96 -14.60
CA PRO A 196 -25.74 35.79 -13.70
C PRO A 196 -26.76 34.99 -12.87
N VAL A 197 -27.24 33.88 -13.41
CA VAL A 197 -28.16 32.95 -12.73
C VAL A 197 -27.57 31.53 -12.87
N PRO A 198 -26.68 31.11 -11.98
CA PRO A 198 -26.10 29.77 -12.05
C PRO A 198 -27.09 28.70 -11.58
N VAL A 199 -27.00 27.51 -12.15
CA VAL A 199 -27.72 26.34 -11.62
C VAL A 199 -27.09 25.94 -10.28
N PHE A 200 -27.93 25.79 -9.24
CA PHE A 200 -27.48 25.31 -7.94
C PHE A 200 -27.21 23.82 -7.94
N GLY A 201 -26.23 23.40 -7.17
CA GLY A 201 -25.83 22.01 -7.04
C GLY A 201 -24.34 21.77 -7.25
N ASN A 202 -23.98 20.54 -7.57
CA ASN A 202 -22.60 20.12 -7.75
C ASN A 202 -22.10 20.43 -9.17
N TRP A 203 -21.17 21.35 -9.26
CA TRP A 203 -20.41 21.66 -10.45
C TRP A 203 -19.15 20.83 -10.51
N THR A 204 -18.69 20.50 -11.71
CA THR A 204 -17.52 19.65 -11.90
C THR A 204 -16.49 20.37 -12.76
N VAL A 205 -15.24 20.39 -12.32
CA VAL A 205 -14.08 20.76 -13.14
C VAL A 205 -13.45 19.48 -13.64
N VAL A 206 -13.31 19.34 -14.97
CA VAL A 206 -12.66 18.18 -15.58
C VAL A 206 -11.43 18.67 -16.34
N ALA A 207 -10.25 18.18 -15.99
CA ALA A 207 -9.02 18.47 -16.70
C ALA A 207 -8.57 17.26 -17.52
N TYR A 208 -8.25 17.49 -18.79
CA TYR A 208 -7.73 16.51 -19.73
C TYR A 208 -6.27 16.82 -20.04
N TYR A 209 -5.46 15.77 -20.10
CA TYR A 209 -4.02 15.85 -20.33
C TYR A 209 -3.59 14.86 -21.40
N GLY A 210 -2.64 15.28 -22.25
CA GLY A 210 -2.09 14.47 -23.33
C GLY A 210 -2.85 14.61 -24.65
N HIS A 211 -2.10 14.60 -25.76
CA HIS A 211 -2.60 15.00 -27.08
C HIS A 211 -3.52 13.96 -27.76
N LYS A 212 -3.14 12.68 -27.75
CA LYS A 212 -3.93 11.59 -28.37
C LYS A 212 -4.63 10.71 -27.33
N LEU A 213 -4.09 10.63 -26.12
CA LEU A 213 -4.57 9.78 -25.04
C LEU A 213 -5.01 10.69 -23.90
N LYS A 214 -6.29 11.01 -23.87
CA LYS A 214 -6.87 11.94 -22.89
C LYS A 214 -7.01 11.25 -21.54
N ILE A 215 -6.04 11.48 -20.66
CA ILE A 215 -6.23 11.21 -19.24
C ILE A 215 -7.07 12.34 -18.69
N ASN A 216 -8.09 12.01 -17.92
CA ASN A 216 -8.90 13.01 -17.25
C ASN A 216 -8.89 12.81 -15.73
N THR A 217 -9.08 13.91 -15.04
CA THR A 217 -9.31 13.99 -13.60
C THR A 217 -10.40 15.00 -13.37
N SER A 218 -11.23 14.79 -12.37
CA SER A 218 -12.31 15.71 -12.03
C SER A 218 -12.33 16.04 -10.55
N VAL A 219 -12.78 17.25 -10.23
CA VAL A 219 -13.10 17.69 -8.88
C VAL A 219 -14.46 18.35 -8.88
N GLN A 220 -15.23 18.18 -7.80
CA GLN A 220 -16.53 18.78 -7.64
C GLN A 220 -16.50 19.88 -6.58
N PHE A 221 -17.31 20.90 -6.79
CA PHE A 221 -17.62 21.93 -5.82
C PHE A 221 -19.13 22.24 -5.85
N GLU A 222 -19.69 22.62 -4.72
CA GLU A 222 -21.12 22.94 -4.61
C GLU A 222 -21.36 24.45 -4.84
N VAL A 223 -22.43 24.78 -5.56
CA VAL A 223 -22.93 26.17 -5.72
C VAL A 223 -24.32 26.25 -5.12
N LYS A 224 -24.48 27.10 -4.12
CA LYS A 224 -25.77 27.38 -3.49
C LYS A 224 -25.80 28.77 -2.85
N GLU A 225 -26.97 29.28 -2.59
CA GLU A 225 -27.12 30.39 -1.65
C GLU A 225 -26.70 29.90 -0.26
N TYR A 226 -25.71 30.54 0.29
CA TYR A 226 -25.14 30.15 1.57
C TYR A 226 -24.97 31.37 2.47
N VAL A 227 -25.61 31.30 3.60
CA VAL A 227 -25.36 32.21 4.70
C VAL A 227 -24.33 31.57 5.62
N LEU A 228 -23.22 32.22 5.85
CA LEU A 228 -22.21 31.72 6.79
C LEU A 228 -22.87 31.50 8.16
N PRO A 229 -22.76 30.28 8.73
CA PRO A 229 -23.30 30.03 10.05
C PRO A 229 -22.61 30.96 11.04
N THR A 230 -23.37 31.52 11.97
CA THR A 230 -22.86 32.44 12.99
C THR A 230 -21.99 31.72 14.01
N PHE A 231 -22.19 30.41 14.18
CA PHE A 231 -21.43 29.56 15.09
C PHE A 231 -21.23 28.15 14.52
N HIS A 232 -20.25 27.43 15.06
CA HIS A 232 -19.96 26.05 14.74
C HIS A 232 -20.40 25.14 15.88
N VAL A 233 -20.90 23.95 15.51
CA VAL A 233 -21.25 22.88 16.42
C VAL A 233 -20.37 21.67 16.13
N GLU A 234 -19.80 21.11 17.17
CA GLU A 234 -18.99 19.88 17.11
C GLU A 234 -19.62 18.83 18.02
N VAL A 235 -19.68 17.59 17.55
CA VAL A 235 -20.20 16.42 18.29
C VAL A 235 -19.10 15.41 18.44
N VAL A 236 -18.63 15.21 19.67
CA VAL A 236 -17.48 14.34 19.98
C VAL A 236 -17.93 13.25 20.95
N PRO A 237 -18.16 12.02 20.47
CA PRO A 237 -18.35 10.89 21.35
C PRO A 237 -17.03 10.56 22.06
N GLN A 238 -17.10 10.17 23.33
CA GLN A 238 -15.93 9.83 24.14
C GLN A 238 -15.24 8.59 23.59
N GLU A 239 -16.04 7.59 23.18
CA GLU A 239 -15.53 6.36 22.58
C GLU A 239 -16.01 6.21 21.12
N LYS A 240 -15.24 5.53 20.29
CA LYS A 240 -15.58 5.25 18.89
C LYS A 240 -16.16 3.87 18.66
N TYR A 241 -16.46 3.16 19.72
CA TYR A 241 -17.08 1.83 19.68
C TYR A 241 -18.03 1.64 20.85
N ILE A 242 -18.98 0.75 20.69
CA ILE A 242 -19.86 0.23 21.73
C ILE A 242 -19.69 -1.28 21.73
N ILE A 243 -19.29 -1.84 22.88
CA ILE A 243 -19.05 -3.27 23.08
C ILE A 243 -19.99 -3.82 24.17
N PRO A 244 -20.19 -5.15 24.25
CA PRO A 244 -20.88 -5.76 25.38
C PRO A 244 -20.32 -5.30 26.72
N GLY A 245 -21.17 -4.95 27.67
CA GLY A 245 -20.78 -4.36 28.94
C GLY A 245 -20.70 -2.84 28.96
N THR A 246 -20.76 -2.14 27.79
CA THR A 246 -20.89 -0.68 27.77
C THR A 246 -22.19 -0.26 28.44
N VAL A 247 -22.10 0.54 29.49
CA VAL A 247 -23.29 1.05 30.23
C VAL A 247 -23.87 2.26 29.54
N ASN A 248 -23.01 3.20 29.13
CA ASN A 248 -23.41 4.40 28.42
C ASN A 248 -22.29 4.88 27.49
N LEU A 249 -22.66 5.66 26.45
CA LEU A 249 -21.73 6.39 25.59
C LEU A 249 -21.86 7.89 25.85
N ILE A 250 -20.88 8.46 26.47
CA ILE A 250 -20.82 9.91 26.71
C ILE A 250 -20.55 10.64 25.40
N THR A 251 -21.32 11.69 25.13
CA THR A 251 -21.19 12.55 23.96
C THR A 251 -21.03 14.01 24.39
N HIS A 252 -19.95 14.64 23.96
CA HIS A 252 -19.71 16.06 24.14
C HIS A 252 -20.26 16.84 22.95
N VAL A 253 -20.98 17.93 23.24
CA VAL A 253 -21.45 18.89 22.25
C VAL A 253 -20.76 20.23 22.54
N ASN A 254 -20.00 20.73 21.57
CA ASN A 254 -19.30 22.02 21.68
C ASN A 254 -19.90 22.99 20.67
N ALA A 255 -20.19 24.23 21.11
CA ALA A 255 -20.66 25.26 20.21
C ALA A 255 -19.93 26.58 20.47
N LYS A 256 -19.35 27.17 19.39
CA LYS A 256 -18.61 28.40 19.42
C LYS A 256 -18.94 29.27 18.22
N TYR A 257 -19.10 30.58 18.46
CA TYR A 257 -19.17 31.56 17.38
C TYR A 257 -17.88 31.49 16.51
N VAL A 258 -18.00 31.91 15.27
CA VAL A 258 -16.84 31.96 14.33
C VAL A 258 -15.70 32.86 14.84
N PHE A 259 -15.98 33.81 15.69
CA PHE A 259 -14.99 34.67 16.36
C PHE A 259 -14.50 34.11 17.72
N GLY A 260 -14.80 32.82 18.02
CA GLY A 260 -14.23 32.06 19.13
C GLY A 260 -14.96 32.16 20.48
N LYS A 261 -15.98 33.03 20.66
CA LYS A 261 -16.75 33.07 21.90
C LYS A 261 -17.69 31.83 22.03
N PRO A 262 -17.97 31.36 23.25
CA PRO A 262 -18.91 30.29 23.48
C PRO A 262 -20.34 30.71 23.14
N VAL A 263 -21.16 29.73 22.68
CA VAL A 263 -22.60 29.90 22.46
C VAL A 263 -23.34 29.52 23.74
N VAL A 264 -24.31 30.33 24.11
CA VAL A 264 -25.27 30.02 25.19
C VAL A 264 -26.57 29.56 24.55
N GLY A 265 -27.10 28.39 24.97
CA GLY A 265 -28.35 27.87 24.43
C GLY A 265 -28.60 26.43 24.79
N GLY A 266 -29.73 25.91 24.30
CA GLY A 266 -30.12 24.54 24.45
C GLY A 266 -29.67 23.67 23.30
N PHE A 267 -29.56 22.37 23.54
CA PHE A 267 -29.28 21.40 22.48
C PHE A 267 -30.06 20.11 22.62
N LEU A 268 -30.34 19.49 21.47
CA LEU A 268 -30.97 18.17 21.34
C LEU A 268 -30.01 17.25 20.61
N VAL A 269 -29.74 16.07 21.17
CA VAL A 269 -29.00 15.01 20.50
C VAL A 269 -29.95 13.86 20.18
N LYS A 270 -29.91 13.39 18.94
CA LYS A 270 -30.57 12.19 18.46
C LYS A 270 -29.53 11.13 18.17
N TYR A 271 -29.69 9.95 18.77
CA TYR A 271 -28.91 8.75 18.49
C TYR A 271 -29.73 7.83 17.61
N GLY A 272 -29.17 7.34 16.52
CA GLY A 272 -29.87 6.47 15.60
C GLY A 272 -28.92 5.58 14.80
N VAL A 273 -29.50 4.66 14.04
CA VAL A 273 -28.77 3.77 13.11
C VAL A 273 -29.50 3.74 11.78
N PHE A 274 -28.77 3.59 10.70
CA PHE A 274 -29.39 3.33 9.41
C PHE A 274 -29.84 1.87 9.34
N THR A 275 -31.08 1.66 8.86
CA THR A 275 -31.58 0.34 8.48
C THR A 275 -30.91 -0.10 7.18
N ASP A 276 -31.05 -1.37 6.84
CA ASP A 276 -30.53 -1.93 5.59
C ASP A 276 -31.20 -1.30 4.35
N GLU A 277 -32.39 -0.72 4.53
CA GLU A 277 -33.12 0.07 3.50
C GLU A 277 -32.65 1.54 3.39
N GLY A 278 -31.68 1.95 4.23
CA GLY A 278 -31.14 3.32 4.24
C GLY A 278 -31.94 4.34 5.07
N ASN A 279 -32.99 3.92 5.78
CA ASN A 279 -33.77 4.79 6.66
C ASN A 279 -33.08 4.95 8.03
N LEU A 280 -33.12 6.17 8.59
CA LEU A 280 -32.59 6.44 9.92
C LEU A 280 -33.61 6.10 11.01
N THR A 281 -33.33 5.07 11.80
CA THR A 281 -34.12 4.70 12.99
C THR A 281 -33.51 5.38 14.21
N ILE A 282 -34.32 6.18 14.94
CA ILE A 282 -33.86 6.84 16.15
C ILE A 282 -34.00 5.90 17.34
N LEU A 283 -32.88 5.69 18.05
CA LEU A 283 -32.77 4.88 19.26
C LEU A 283 -33.15 5.67 20.51
N GLN A 284 -32.48 6.82 20.69
CA GLN A 284 -32.71 7.71 21.84
C GLN A 284 -32.63 9.19 21.44
N ARG A 285 -33.25 10.03 22.29
CA ARG A 285 -33.17 11.51 22.21
C ARG A 285 -32.79 12.06 23.57
N LYS A 286 -31.84 12.96 23.63
CA LYS A 286 -31.41 13.64 24.86
C LYS A 286 -31.36 15.14 24.63
N GLN A 287 -31.86 15.88 25.60
CA GLN A 287 -31.87 17.35 25.58
C GLN A 287 -31.16 17.89 26.80
N SER A 288 -30.39 18.95 26.61
CA SER A 288 -29.66 19.62 27.70
C SER A 288 -29.33 21.07 27.33
N GLN A 289 -28.63 21.77 28.22
CA GLN A 289 -28.16 23.14 28.03
C GLN A 289 -26.63 23.15 27.90
N LEU A 290 -26.13 24.09 27.10
CA LEU A 290 -24.70 24.43 27.06
C LEU A 290 -24.31 25.21 28.31
N ASN A 291 -23.14 24.93 28.86
CA ASN A 291 -22.56 25.73 29.95
C ASN A 291 -21.94 27.03 29.41
N ASP A 292 -21.43 27.90 30.31
CA ASP A 292 -20.81 29.19 29.96
C ASP A 292 -19.59 29.07 29.04
N ALA A 293 -19.00 27.89 28.93
CA ALA A 293 -17.91 27.60 27.99
C ALA A 293 -18.41 27.09 26.62
N GLY A 294 -19.72 27.08 26.38
CA GLY A 294 -20.33 26.56 25.15
C GLY A 294 -20.24 25.04 25.02
N ARG A 295 -20.19 24.31 26.13
CA ARG A 295 -20.04 22.87 26.18
C ARG A 295 -21.26 22.23 26.86
N GLY A 296 -21.71 21.10 26.29
CA GLY A 296 -22.75 20.27 26.86
C GLY A 296 -22.34 18.79 26.84
N ILE A 297 -22.93 18.02 27.71
CA ILE A 297 -22.69 16.58 27.83
C ILE A 297 -24.03 15.87 27.89
N VAL A 298 -24.18 14.81 27.12
CA VAL A 298 -25.30 13.87 27.19
C VAL A 298 -24.75 12.46 26.96
N ASP A 299 -25.55 11.46 27.31
CA ASP A 299 -25.19 10.07 27.17
C ASP A 299 -26.26 9.26 26.44
N LEU A 300 -25.81 8.28 25.65
CA LEU A 300 -26.62 7.20 25.15
C LEU A 300 -26.60 6.09 26.20
N VAL A 301 -27.73 5.81 26.82
CA VAL A 301 -27.86 4.78 27.87
C VAL A 301 -28.16 3.44 27.21
N MET A 302 -27.30 2.43 27.45
CA MET A 302 -27.39 1.12 26.79
C MET A 302 -28.46 0.20 27.42
N ASP A 303 -28.87 0.48 28.64
CA ASP A 303 -29.87 -0.31 29.40
C ASP A 303 -31.32 0.09 29.07
N ASP A 304 -31.52 0.91 28.03
CA ASP A 304 -32.83 1.29 27.54
C ASP A 304 -33.53 0.11 26.80
N VAL A 305 -34.85 0.04 26.88
CA VAL A 305 -35.66 -0.98 26.22
C VAL A 305 -35.39 -1.11 24.72
N THR A 306 -35.04 -0.01 24.05
CA THR A 306 -34.69 0.03 22.62
C THR A 306 -33.35 -0.60 22.29
N LEU A 307 -32.47 -0.77 23.28
CA LEU A 307 -31.11 -1.28 23.12
C LEU A 307 -30.89 -2.61 23.84
N HIS A 308 -31.92 -3.19 24.45
CA HIS A 308 -31.79 -4.40 25.26
C HIS A 308 -31.13 -5.58 24.51
N ASN A 309 -31.39 -5.74 23.21
CA ASN A 309 -30.82 -6.78 22.36
C ASN A 309 -29.88 -6.20 21.27
N TRP A 310 -29.22 -5.09 21.54
CA TRP A 310 -28.40 -4.42 20.55
C TRP A 310 -27.26 -5.32 20.01
N ALA A 311 -26.70 -6.20 20.83
CA ALA A 311 -25.65 -7.11 20.41
C ALA A 311 -26.07 -8.10 19.31
N GLU A 312 -27.38 -8.37 19.18
CA GLU A 312 -27.93 -9.23 18.12
C GLU A 312 -28.38 -8.43 16.89
N THR A 313 -28.88 -7.20 17.11
CA THR A 313 -29.53 -6.41 16.06
C THR A 313 -28.70 -5.32 15.45
N LEU A 314 -27.74 -4.77 16.21
CA LEU A 314 -26.92 -3.60 15.80
C LEU A 314 -25.46 -3.93 15.57
N MET A 315 -25.02 -5.17 15.79
CA MET A 315 -23.62 -5.57 15.59
C MET A 315 -23.13 -5.21 14.19
N GLY A 316 -22.00 -4.51 14.11
CA GLY A 316 -21.40 -4.02 12.86
C GLY A 316 -22.02 -2.74 12.30
N LYS A 317 -23.16 -2.28 12.82
CA LYS A 317 -23.80 -1.02 12.39
C LYS A 317 -23.08 0.19 12.99
N ARG A 318 -23.17 1.32 12.28
CA ARG A 318 -22.63 2.61 12.76
C ARG A 318 -23.73 3.41 13.46
N LEU A 319 -23.38 3.96 14.62
CA LEU A 319 -24.22 4.92 15.32
C LEU A 319 -24.16 6.28 14.62
N VAL A 320 -25.29 6.86 14.35
CA VAL A 320 -25.46 8.24 13.87
C VAL A 320 -25.82 9.11 15.05
N ILE A 321 -25.00 10.08 15.36
CA ILE A 321 -25.22 11.07 16.43
C ILE A 321 -25.48 12.40 15.77
N GLN A 322 -26.71 12.94 15.91
CA GLN A 322 -27.11 14.23 15.35
C GLN A 322 -27.36 15.20 16.50
N ALA A 323 -26.60 16.27 16.59
CA ALA A 323 -26.82 17.35 17.56
C ALA A 323 -27.43 18.58 16.87
N PHE A 324 -28.44 19.17 17.48
CA PHE A 324 -29.09 20.41 17.09
C PHE A 324 -28.89 21.40 18.22
N VAL A 325 -28.14 22.46 17.99
CA VAL A 325 -27.88 23.52 18.99
C VAL A 325 -28.65 24.76 18.60
N THR A 326 -29.45 25.27 19.53
CA THR A 326 -30.22 26.50 19.34
C THR A 326 -29.60 27.61 20.20
N ASN A 327 -29.14 28.68 19.55
CA ASN A 327 -28.63 29.88 20.20
C ASN A 327 -29.75 30.63 20.90
N GLN A 328 -29.63 30.84 22.20
CA GLN A 328 -30.66 31.50 23.00
C GLN A 328 -30.88 32.97 22.60
N ALA A 329 -29.85 33.66 22.14
CA ALA A 329 -29.94 35.10 21.81
C ALA A 329 -30.60 35.33 20.44
N THR A 330 -30.38 34.47 19.45
CA THR A 330 -30.83 34.67 18.06
C THR A 330 -31.94 33.72 17.63
N GLY A 331 -32.16 32.62 18.36
CA GLY A 331 -33.06 31.54 17.95
C GLY A 331 -32.54 30.68 16.81
N GLU A 332 -31.35 30.99 16.27
CA GLU A 332 -30.72 30.22 15.20
C GLU A 332 -30.38 28.82 15.68
N THR A 333 -30.71 27.81 14.87
CA THR A 333 -30.39 26.41 15.15
C THR A 333 -29.41 25.86 14.10
N ILE A 334 -28.26 25.34 14.57
CA ILE A 334 -27.25 24.69 13.73
C ILE A 334 -27.13 23.24 14.14
N ASN A 335 -26.98 22.35 13.16
CA ASN A 335 -26.81 20.93 13.38
C ASN A 335 -25.40 20.45 13.06
N ALA A 336 -24.99 19.37 13.73
CA ALA A 336 -23.77 18.63 13.43
C ALA A 336 -24.03 17.13 13.57
N ASN A 337 -23.32 16.33 12.77
CA ASN A 337 -23.46 14.88 12.76
C ASN A 337 -22.12 14.20 13.05
N ASN A 338 -22.14 13.07 13.74
CA ASN A 338 -21.02 12.16 13.92
C ASN A 338 -21.45 10.73 13.63
N THR A 339 -20.64 9.99 12.85
CA THR A 339 -20.92 8.59 12.46
C THR A 339 -19.69 7.69 12.69
N GLN A 340 -18.81 8.09 13.60
CA GLN A 340 -17.55 7.38 13.85
C GLN A 340 -17.69 6.22 14.83
N VAL A 341 -18.80 6.13 15.57
CA VAL A 341 -19.04 5.09 16.57
C VAL A 341 -19.61 3.84 15.90
N THR A 342 -19.05 2.67 16.22
CA THR A 342 -19.49 1.38 15.67
C THR A 342 -19.88 0.44 16.81
N PHE A 343 -20.99 -0.28 16.66
CA PHE A 343 -21.36 -1.40 17.53
C PHE A 343 -20.49 -2.61 17.17
N SER A 344 -19.71 -3.10 18.13
CA SER A 344 -18.77 -4.19 17.91
C SER A 344 -18.72 -5.14 19.09
N ARG A 345 -18.25 -6.36 18.85
CA ARG A 345 -17.99 -7.31 19.93
C ARG A 345 -16.71 -6.98 20.67
N THR A 346 -15.70 -6.46 19.96
CA THR A 346 -14.36 -6.18 20.48
C THR A 346 -13.91 -4.79 20.02
N PRO A 347 -13.07 -4.07 20.80
CA PRO A 347 -12.57 -2.75 20.39
C PRO A 347 -11.40 -2.81 19.42
N TYR A 348 -10.76 -3.99 19.28
CA TYR A 348 -9.52 -4.19 18.51
C TYR A 348 -9.74 -5.03 17.25
N LYS A 349 -8.86 -4.85 16.28
CA LYS A 349 -8.68 -5.72 15.11
C LYS A 349 -7.19 -5.95 14.86
N PHE A 350 -6.86 -7.11 14.32
CA PHE A 350 -5.49 -7.43 13.88
C PHE A 350 -5.34 -7.14 12.39
N ASN A 351 -4.19 -6.63 11.99
CA ASN A 351 -3.78 -6.47 10.60
C ASN A 351 -2.52 -7.32 10.37
N TRP A 352 -2.58 -8.23 9.39
CA TRP A 352 -1.53 -9.19 9.04
C TRP A 352 -0.79 -8.84 7.74
N ASP A 353 -1.02 -7.67 7.15
CA ASP A 353 -0.49 -7.29 5.83
C ASP A 353 1.04 -7.41 5.71
N LEU A 354 1.76 -7.30 6.83
CA LEU A 354 3.20 -7.42 6.90
C LEU A 354 3.69 -8.85 7.16
N THR A 355 2.78 -9.80 7.44
CA THR A 355 3.12 -11.21 7.63
C THR A 355 3.05 -11.96 6.30
N ARG A 356 4.11 -12.71 5.99
CA ARG A 356 4.17 -13.52 4.77
C ARG A 356 3.17 -14.66 4.84
N ARG A 357 2.57 -15.03 3.70
CA ARG A 357 1.62 -16.16 3.60
C ARG A 357 2.30 -17.52 3.43
N TYR A 358 3.62 -17.52 3.22
CA TYR A 358 4.41 -18.73 2.99
C TYR A 358 5.62 -18.75 3.91
N PHE A 359 5.90 -19.92 4.50
CA PHE A 359 7.11 -20.18 5.25
C PHE A 359 8.06 -21.09 4.46
N LYS A 360 9.32 -21.12 4.87
CA LYS A 360 10.39 -21.90 4.25
C LYS A 360 10.93 -22.89 5.27
N LYS A 361 11.06 -24.17 4.90
CA LYS A 361 11.60 -25.22 5.77
C LYS A 361 13.01 -24.86 6.28
N GLY A 362 13.31 -25.21 7.51
CA GLY A 362 14.63 -25.00 8.11
C GLY A 362 15.01 -23.54 8.38
N LEU A 363 14.12 -22.58 8.07
CA LEU A 363 14.35 -21.17 8.33
C LEU A 363 13.33 -20.60 9.30
N PRO A 364 13.73 -19.71 10.22
CA PRO A 364 12.80 -19.06 11.14
C PRO A 364 11.76 -18.23 10.41
N PHE A 365 10.49 -18.36 10.82
CA PHE A 365 9.39 -17.57 10.27
C PHE A 365 9.17 -16.30 11.10
N ALA A 366 9.20 -15.14 10.43
CA ALA A 366 8.96 -13.85 11.07
C ALA A 366 7.47 -13.48 10.95
N VAL A 367 6.84 -13.21 12.08
CA VAL A 367 5.47 -12.73 12.20
C VAL A 367 5.50 -11.23 12.49
N LYS A 368 4.72 -10.46 11.75
CA LYS A 368 4.54 -9.03 11.92
C LYS A 368 3.06 -8.70 11.80
N ALA A 369 2.44 -8.37 12.89
CA ALA A 369 1.05 -7.96 12.92
C ALA A 369 0.90 -6.60 13.61
N ASN A 370 -0.16 -5.87 13.29
CA ASN A 370 -0.51 -4.64 13.97
C ASN A 370 -1.84 -4.80 14.68
N VAL A 371 -1.89 -4.38 15.94
CA VAL A 371 -3.13 -4.23 16.71
C VAL A 371 -3.65 -2.82 16.51
N LEU A 372 -4.86 -2.71 16.01
CA LEU A 372 -5.51 -1.45 15.72
C LEU A 372 -6.83 -1.37 16.47
N TYR A 373 -7.22 -0.18 16.90
CA TYR A 373 -8.61 0.08 17.23
C TYR A 373 -9.47 -0.04 15.96
N LEU A 374 -10.77 -0.26 16.12
CA LEU A 374 -11.70 -0.32 14.99
C LEU A 374 -11.68 0.95 14.13
N SER A 375 -11.33 2.09 14.72
CA SER A 375 -11.12 3.36 14.02
C SER A 375 -9.90 3.37 13.08
N GLY A 376 -9.07 2.31 13.12
CA GLY A 376 -7.80 2.24 12.37
C GLY A 376 -6.62 2.89 13.08
N ILE A 377 -6.81 3.50 14.24
CA ILE A 377 -5.73 4.07 15.05
C ILE A 377 -4.92 2.92 15.68
N PRO A 378 -3.58 2.99 15.69
CA PRO A 378 -2.74 2.01 16.38
C PRO A 378 -3.09 1.88 17.87
N ALA A 379 -3.21 0.64 18.34
CA ALA A 379 -3.44 0.34 19.75
C ALA A 379 -2.11 -0.02 20.42
N ALA A 380 -1.54 0.92 21.16
CA ALA A 380 -0.27 0.75 21.87
C ALA A 380 -0.48 0.16 23.27
N ASN A 381 0.54 -0.56 23.76
CA ASN A 381 0.58 -1.15 25.10
C ASN A 381 -0.54 -2.15 25.42
N VAL A 382 -1.12 -2.80 24.39
CA VAL A 382 -2.08 -3.88 24.57
C VAL A 382 -1.32 -5.19 24.75
N HIS A 383 -1.69 -5.97 25.77
CA HIS A 383 -1.16 -7.33 25.97
C HIS A 383 -1.77 -8.28 24.93
N ILE A 384 -0.94 -9.11 24.32
CA ILE A 384 -1.31 -10.04 23.26
C ILE A 384 -0.77 -11.42 23.60
N ASP A 385 -1.66 -12.37 23.72
CA ASP A 385 -1.33 -13.79 23.81
C ASP A 385 -1.14 -14.36 22.41
N VAL A 386 -0.01 -15.03 22.22
CA VAL A 386 0.40 -15.62 20.94
C VAL A 386 0.41 -17.12 21.04
N THR A 387 -0.38 -17.79 20.22
CA THR A 387 -0.32 -19.24 20.04
C THR A 387 0.01 -19.56 18.60
N ALA A 388 0.99 -20.42 18.37
CA ALA A 388 1.32 -20.86 17.02
C ALA A 388 1.50 -22.38 16.99
N THR A 389 0.83 -23.04 16.04
CA THR A 389 0.91 -24.50 15.82
C THR A 389 1.41 -24.79 14.43
N ALA A 390 2.26 -25.79 14.29
CA ALA A 390 2.62 -26.38 13.01
C ALA A 390 1.88 -27.68 12.82
N THR A 391 1.26 -27.85 11.64
CA THR A 391 0.79 -29.15 11.18
C THR A 391 1.93 -29.84 10.46
N LEU A 392 2.35 -31.00 10.94
CA LEU A 392 3.42 -31.79 10.33
C LEU A 392 2.92 -32.61 9.15
N GLN A 393 3.84 -33.10 8.31
CA GLN A 393 3.51 -33.94 7.13
C GLN A 393 2.74 -35.23 7.51
N ASN A 394 2.91 -35.74 8.73
CA ASN A 394 2.16 -36.90 9.24
C ASN A 394 0.76 -36.56 9.78
N GLY A 395 0.35 -35.29 9.70
CA GLY A 395 -0.94 -34.79 10.19
C GLY A 395 -0.96 -34.43 11.69
N ASN A 396 0.13 -34.62 12.43
CA ASN A 396 0.20 -34.23 13.84
C ASN A 396 0.39 -32.71 13.98
N GLU A 397 -0.15 -32.14 15.06
CA GLU A 397 0.04 -30.74 15.42
C GLU A 397 1.10 -30.60 16.51
N VAL A 398 2.00 -29.64 16.36
CA VAL A 398 3.04 -29.31 17.31
C VAL A 398 2.98 -27.82 17.65
N LEU A 399 3.00 -27.49 18.93
CA LEU A 399 3.07 -26.10 19.38
C LEU A 399 4.44 -25.51 19.06
N LEU A 400 4.48 -24.38 18.36
CA LEU A 400 5.70 -23.68 18.02
C LEU A 400 6.11 -22.75 19.16
N GLN A 401 7.38 -22.83 19.55
CA GLN A 401 7.96 -21.92 20.52
C GLN A 401 8.50 -20.67 19.79
N GLY A 402 8.26 -19.48 20.35
CA GLY A 402 8.90 -18.27 19.87
C GLY A 402 10.37 -18.25 20.24
N SER A 403 11.27 -18.08 19.26
CA SER A 403 12.71 -18.09 19.49
C SER A 403 13.14 -16.85 20.27
N ARG A 404 13.05 -16.87 21.58
CA ARG A 404 13.89 -16.09 22.50
C ARG A 404 13.44 -15.99 23.98
N THR A 405 12.88 -16.99 24.56
CA THR A 405 12.95 -17.06 26.03
C THR A 405 13.16 -18.50 26.42
N GLY A 406 14.28 -18.76 27.04
CA GLY A 406 14.72 -20.09 27.46
C GLY A 406 13.88 -20.72 28.60
N ASN A 407 12.58 -20.58 28.52
CA ASN A 407 11.65 -21.26 29.41
C ASN A 407 10.83 -22.28 28.60
N ARG A 408 11.08 -23.56 28.90
CA ARG A 408 10.47 -24.73 28.23
C ARG A 408 9.04 -25.03 28.70
N ASN A 409 8.36 -24.08 29.33
CA ASN A 409 6.97 -24.27 29.76
C ASN A 409 6.01 -23.78 28.68
N GLN A 410 5.00 -24.58 28.40
CA GLN A 410 3.97 -24.48 27.36
C GLN A 410 2.99 -23.30 27.54
N GLU A 411 3.44 -22.16 28.01
CA GLU A 411 2.59 -20.98 28.12
C GLU A 411 2.60 -20.17 26.83
N PRO A 412 1.45 -19.57 26.43
CA PRO A 412 1.39 -18.67 25.29
C PRO A 412 2.41 -17.55 25.47
N VAL A 413 3.11 -17.23 24.40
CA VAL A 413 4.12 -16.17 24.45
C VAL A 413 3.39 -14.83 24.52
N ARG A 414 3.34 -14.23 25.71
CA ARG A 414 2.74 -12.90 25.89
C ARG A 414 3.62 -11.82 25.26
N LYS A 415 3.04 -10.98 24.43
CA LYS A 415 3.67 -9.80 23.82
C LYS A 415 2.92 -8.54 24.25
N VAL A 416 3.53 -7.39 24.05
CA VAL A 416 2.89 -6.09 24.23
C VAL A 416 3.02 -5.34 22.91
N SER A 417 1.93 -4.77 22.43
CA SER A 417 1.96 -3.96 21.19
C SER A 417 2.79 -2.69 21.39
N GLY A 418 3.61 -2.36 20.41
CA GLY A 418 4.42 -1.15 20.41
C GLY A 418 3.62 0.12 20.13
N SER A 419 4.31 1.26 19.96
CA SER A 419 3.70 2.58 19.80
C SER A 419 2.85 2.74 18.52
N GLN A 420 3.12 1.92 17.49
CA GLN A 420 2.35 1.83 16.25
C GLN A 420 1.48 0.57 16.20
N GLY A 421 1.17 -0.02 17.37
CA GLY A 421 0.40 -1.24 17.47
C GLY A 421 1.14 -2.50 17.00
N GLU A 422 2.43 -2.41 16.71
CA GLU A 422 3.22 -3.49 16.14
C GLU A 422 3.45 -4.64 17.15
N VAL A 423 3.33 -5.88 16.64
CA VAL A 423 3.62 -7.12 17.34
C VAL A 423 4.56 -7.95 16.46
N ASP A 424 5.84 -7.97 16.80
CA ASP A 424 6.89 -8.67 16.07
C ASP A 424 7.46 -9.84 16.86
N PHE A 425 7.51 -11.01 16.25
CA PHE A 425 8.16 -12.20 16.84
C PHE A 425 8.62 -13.17 15.76
N ARG A 426 9.38 -14.20 16.18
CA ARG A 426 9.86 -15.25 15.28
C ARG A 426 9.43 -16.60 15.81
N LEU A 427 9.12 -17.51 14.90
CA LEU A 427 8.79 -18.89 15.16
C LEU A 427 9.88 -19.79 14.60
N ASP A 428 10.33 -20.75 15.40
CA ASP A 428 11.21 -21.82 14.96
C ASP A 428 10.32 -22.92 14.36
N VAL A 429 10.43 -23.11 13.06
CA VAL A 429 9.55 -24.01 12.30
C VAL A 429 10.23 -25.36 12.10
N PRO A 430 9.58 -26.48 12.49
CA PRO A 430 10.11 -27.82 12.22
C PRO A 430 10.34 -28.07 10.72
N ALA A 431 11.35 -28.87 10.39
CA ALA A 431 11.69 -29.18 9.02
C ALA A 431 10.60 -30.01 8.30
N ASP A 432 9.80 -30.76 9.05
CA ASP A 432 8.68 -31.57 8.57
C ASP A 432 7.31 -30.85 8.64
N ALA A 433 7.28 -29.54 8.90
CA ALA A 433 6.06 -28.77 8.90
C ALA A 433 5.47 -28.65 7.47
N ALA A 434 4.15 -28.88 7.38
CA ALA A 434 3.36 -28.72 6.16
C ALA A 434 2.53 -27.43 6.16
N GLY A 435 2.22 -26.89 7.35
CA GLY A 435 1.46 -25.67 7.53
C GLY A 435 1.70 -25.07 8.91
N ILE A 436 1.41 -23.77 9.06
CA ILE A 436 1.46 -23.05 10.34
C ILE A 436 0.16 -22.32 10.54
N THR A 437 -0.38 -22.40 11.76
CA THR A 437 -1.53 -21.60 12.20
C THR A 437 -1.10 -20.72 13.36
N ILE A 438 -1.29 -19.41 13.23
CA ILE A 438 -0.91 -18.41 14.23
C ILE A 438 -2.19 -17.78 14.75
N SER A 439 -2.42 -17.82 16.05
CA SER A 439 -3.55 -17.15 16.72
C SER A 439 -3.01 -16.04 17.61
N LEU A 440 -3.59 -14.87 17.49
CA LEU A 440 -3.39 -13.74 18.39
C LEU A 440 -4.68 -13.46 19.16
N ALA A 441 -4.56 -13.23 20.45
CA ALA A 441 -5.66 -12.80 21.29
C ALA A 441 -5.22 -11.60 22.12
N THR A 442 -6.07 -10.57 22.23
CA THR A 442 -5.83 -9.48 23.18
C THR A 442 -6.07 -10.00 24.62
N ASP A 443 -5.34 -9.44 25.57
CA ASP A 443 -5.51 -9.66 26.99
C ASP A 443 -5.44 -8.29 27.69
N ASP A 444 -6.49 -7.49 27.45
CA ASP A 444 -6.66 -6.16 28.04
C ASP A 444 -7.43 -6.29 29.35
N ASP A 445 -6.79 -5.90 30.45
CA ASP A 445 -7.35 -6.01 31.82
C ASP A 445 -8.65 -5.21 32.00
N ASN A 446 -8.97 -4.29 31.10
CA ASN A 446 -10.20 -3.49 31.14
C ASN A 446 -11.37 -4.15 30.39
N LEU A 447 -11.17 -5.30 29.78
CA LEU A 447 -12.16 -6.00 28.98
C LEU A 447 -12.48 -7.38 29.55
N ASP A 448 -13.74 -7.75 29.48
CA ASP A 448 -14.15 -9.12 29.77
C ASP A 448 -13.59 -10.10 28.73
N GLU A 449 -13.45 -11.37 29.09
CA GLU A 449 -12.93 -12.41 28.19
C GLU A 449 -13.71 -12.50 26.86
N SER A 450 -15.03 -12.31 26.90
CA SER A 450 -15.93 -12.36 25.74
C SER A 450 -15.74 -11.18 24.77
N THR A 451 -15.11 -10.10 25.22
CA THR A 451 -14.84 -8.86 24.46
C THR A 451 -13.39 -8.73 24.01
N GLN A 452 -12.52 -9.66 24.39
CA GLN A 452 -11.16 -9.76 23.87
C GLN A 452 -11.20 -10.08 22.37
N SER A 453 -10.33 -9.43 21.60
CA SER A 453 -10.21 -9.69 20.16
C SER A 453 -9.35 -10.92 19.91
N ARG A 454 -9.81 -11.79 19.02
CA ARG A 454 -9.05 -12.99 18.60
C ARG A 454 -9.06 -13.06 17.08
N ASP A 455 -7.91 -13.40 16.51
CA ASP A 455 -7.78 -13.61 15.06
C ASP A 455 -6.75 -14.69 14.77
N THR A 456 -6.89 -15.35 13.64
CA THR A 456 -6.07 -16.49 13.25
C THR A 456 -5.57 -16.31 11.82
N PHE A 457 -4.28 -16.55 11.62
CA PHE A 457 -3.61 -16.44 10.35
C PHE A 457 -2.95 -17.76 9.96
N ALA A 458 -3.34 -18.31 8.80
CA ALA A 458 -2.77 -19.53 8.27
C ALA A 458 -1.63 -19.23 7.30
N VAL A 459 -0.52 -19.95 7.45
CA VAL A 459 0.69 -19.83 6.62
C VAL A 459 0.97 -21.17 5.96
N GLN A 460 1.16 -21.15 4.66
CA GLN A 460 1.43 -22.34 3.87
C GLN A 460 2.93 -22.57 3.67
N LEU A 461 3.32 -23.81 3.39
CA LEU A 461 4.68 -24.13 2.98
C LEU A 461 4.95 -23.53 1.59
N GLN A 462 6.09 -22.86 1.44
CA GLN A 462 6.63 -22.58 0.10
C GLN A 462 7.26 -23.86 -0.43
N GLU A 463 6.66 -24.43 -1.46
CA GLU A 463 7.21 -25.65 -2.07
C GLU A 463 8.56 -25.37 -2.74
N SER A 464 9.50 -26.29 -2.57
CA SER A 464 10.77 -26.36 -3.27
C SER A 464 11.10 -27.83 -3.49
N GLU A 465 11.49 -28.22 -4.69
CA GLU A 465 11.76 -29.61 -5.03
C GLU A 465 12.94 -30.21 -4.22
N ASP A 466 13.91 -29.38 -3.84
CA ASP A 466 15.12 -29.84 -3.12
C ASP A 466 15.22 -29.24 -1.71
N ASP A 467 14.14 -28.71 -1.15
CA ASP A 467 14.11 -27.98 0.12
C ASP A 467 15.17 -26.86 0.25
N GLU A 468 15.58 -26.32 -0.91
CA GLU A 468 16.58 -25.26 -1.02
C GLU A 468 15.90 -23.89 -0.98
N TYR A 469 16.28 -23.08 0.00
CA TYR A 469 15.68 -21.77 0.25
C TYR A 469 16.70 -20.70 0.58
N LEU A 470 16.33 -19.48 0.27
CA LEU A 470 16.98 -18.25 0.70
C LEU A 470 15.99 -17.42 1.51
N SER A 471 16.39 -16.86 2.62
CA SER A 471 15.60 -15.93 3.43
C SER A 471 16.28 -14.56 3.49
N LEU A 472 15.62 -13.54 2.97
CA LEU A 472 16.04 -12.14 3.08
C LEU A 472 15.23 -11.44 4.16
N ARG A 473 15.91 -10.84 5.14
CA ARG A 473 15.28 -10.10 6.24
C ARG A 473 16.03 -8.84 6.59
N ARG A 474 15.39 -7.89 7.23
CA ARG A 474 16.05 -6.69 7.77
C ARG A 474 16.70 -7.02 9.12
N SER A 475 17.95 -6.60 9.30
CA SER A 475 18.71 -6.90 10.53
C SER A 475 18.30 -6.01 11.71
N SER A 476 17.86 -4.78 11.46
CA SER A 476 17.48 -3.82 12.50
C SER A 476 15.99 -3.84 12.80
N ARG A 477 15.62 -4.06 14.06
CA ARG A 477 14.23 -3.93 14.53
C ARG A 477 13.84 -2.44 14.62
N GLY A 478 12.67 -2.07 14.11
CA GLY A 478 11.91 -0.89 14.49
C GLY A 478 12.45 0.49 14.10
N ARG A 479 13.58 0.63 13.40
CA ARG A 479 14.02 1.93 12.89
C ARG A 479 13.51 2.14 11.47
N GLN A 480 12.77 3.23 11.25
CA GLN A 480 12.41 3.68 9.90
C GLN A 480 13.69 3.88 9.08
N THR A 481 13.62 3.46 7.83
CA THR A 481 14.71 3.65 6.87
C THR A 481 14.73 5.11 6.44
N GLN A 482 15.87 5.78 6.57
CA GLN A 482 16.04 7.20 6.25
C GLN A 482 17.02 7.38 5.10
N ILE A 483 16.79 8.37 4.26
CA ILE A 483 17.70 8.77 3.17
C ILE A 483 19.07 9.15 3.77
N GLY A 484 20.16 8.81 3.04
CA GLY A 484 21.53 9.04 3.45
C GLY A 484 22.06 8.10 4.54
N ARG A 485 21.21 7.22 5.07
CA ARG A 485 21.63 6.20 6.04
C ARG A 485 21.81 4.84 5.40
N ARG A 486 22.60 4.00 6.03
CA ARG A 486 22.78 2.60 5.63
C ARG A 486 21.73 1.73 6.32
N SER A 487 21.03 0.90 5.54
CA SER A 487 20.13 -0.15 6.04
C SER A 487 20.81 -1.50 5.92
N SER A 488 20.76 -2.30 6.99
CA SER A 488 21.37 -3.61 7.04
C SER A 488 20.31 -4.71 6.88
N PHE A 489 20.63 -5.67 6.04
CA PHE A 489 19.82 -6.85 5.77
C PHE A 489 20.63 -8.10 6.09
N GLU A 490 19.95 -9.17 6.34
CA GLU A 490 20.54 -10.48 6.60
C GLU A 490 19.94 -11.48 5.61
N VAL A 491 20.81 -12.20 4.94
CA VAL A 491 20.46 -13.31 4.05
C VAL A 491 20.87 -14.60 4.71
N GLN A 492 19.98 -15.56 4.77
CA GLN A 492 20.22 -16.89 5.34
C GLN A 492 19.85 -17.95 4.32
N PHE A 493 20.68 -18.97 4.20
CA PHE A 493 20.53 -20.08 3.25
C PHE A 493 20.27 -21.38 4.02
N THR A 494 19.48 -22.29 3.41
CA THR A 494 19.37 -23.68 3.87
C THR A 494 20.56 -24.52 3.39
N HIS A 495 21.06 -24.27 2.18
CA HIS A 495 22.16 -24.97 1.52
C HIS A 495 23.24 -24.00 1.02
N PRO A 496 24.06 -23.41 1.92
CA PRO A 496 25.08 -22.45 1.53
C PRO A 496 26.16 -23.02 0.61
N GLU A 497 26.38 -24.33 0.63
CA GLU A 497 27.32 -25.06 -0.22
C GLU A 497 26.93 -25.04 -1.71
N ASN A 498 25.65 -24.80 -2.02
CA ASN A 498 25.13 -24.73 -3.38
C ASN A 498 25.17 -23.31 -3.98
N VAL A 499 25.63 -22.32 -3.22
CA VAL A 499 25.64 -20.91 -3.61
C VAL A 499 27.01 -20.53 -4.14
N GLY A 500 27.13 -20.20 -5.42
CA GLY A 500 28.35 -19.65 -5.99
C GLY A 500 28.51 -18.16 -5.71
N THR A 501 27.57 -17.36 -6.18
CA THR A 501 27.50 -15.91 -5.97
C THR A 501 26.07 -15.52 -5.61
N LEU A 502 25.93 -14.71 -4.57
CA LEU A 502 24.66 -14.08 -4.21
C LEU A 502 24.55 -12.74 -4.92
N HIS A 503 23.52 -12.60 -5.75
CA HIS A 503 23.18 -11.33 -6.40
C HIS A 503 22.05 -10.63 -5.64
N TYR A 504 22.11 -9.30 -5.54
CA TYR A 504 21.02 -8.54 -4.96
C TYR A 504 20.85 -7.17 -5.60
N PHE A 505 19.61 -6.71 -5.68
CA PHE A 505 19.28 -5.42 -6.27
C PHE A 505 18.07 -4.80 -5.56
N VAL A 506 17.88 -3.49 -5.78
CA VAL A 506 16.74 -2.74 -5.26
C VAL A 506 15.92 -2.21 -6.41
N ILE A 507 14.61 -2.49 -6.37
CA ILE A 507 13.62 -1.95 -7.30
C ILE A 507 12.84 -0.85 -6.62
N ALA A 508 12.78 0.32 -7.24
CA ALA A 508 11.94 1.44 -6.83
C ALA A 508 11.36 2.15 -8.05
N GLY A 509 10.09 2.56 -7.99
CA GLY A 509 9.41 3.23 -9.10
C GLY A 509 9.46 2.47 -10.44
N GLY A 510 9.50 1.13 -10.40
CA GLY A 510 9.62 0.28 -11.60
C GLY A 510 11.01 0.19 -12.20
N ARG A 511 12.04 0.74 -11.54
CA ARG A 511 13.44 0.74 -12.01
C ARG A 511 14.36 0.07 -11.00
N ILE A 512 15.47 -0.53 -11.48
CA ILE A 512 16.54 -1.03 -10.61
C ILE A 512 17.43 0.15 -10.27
N VAL A 513 17.36 0.58 -9.00
CA VAL A 513 18.08 1.77 -8.49
C VAL A 513 19.42 1.42 -7.81
N TYR A 514 19.62 0.15 -7.49
CA TYR A 514 20.85 -0.35 -6.87
C TYR A 514 21.04 -1.82 -7.24
N LYS A 515 22.27 -2.25 -7.50
CA LYS A 515 22.66 -3.66 -7.67
C LYS A 515 24.05 -3.91 -7.08
N ASN A 516 24.24 -5.12 -6.56
CA ASN A 516 25.54 -5.60 -6.10
C ASN A 516 25.52 -7.13 -5.98
N ASP A 517 26.68 -7.72 -5.74
CA ASP A 517 26.89 -9.16 -5.58
C ASP A 517 27.82 -9.46 -4.40
N GLU A 518 27.76 -10.70 -3.89
CA GLU A 518 28.58 -11.21 -2.80
C GLU A 518 29.05 -12.62 -3.13
N SER A 519 30.39 -12.82 -3.16
CA SER A 519 31.01 -14.10 -3.50
C SER A 519 31.53 -14.86 -2.29
N GLN A 520 31.63 -14.20 -1.13
CA GLN A 520 32.02 -14.86 0.12
C GLN A 520 30.77 -15.42 0.82
N ILE A 521 30.46 -16.65 0.53
CA ILE A 521 29.23 -17.28 1.00
C ILE A 521 29.46 -17.94 2.36
N ASN A 522 28.64 -17.52 3.32
CA ASN A 522 28.50 -18.12 4.64
C ASN A 522 27.03 -18.49 4.86
N PRO A 523 26.68 -19.36 5.79
CA PRO A 523 25.28 -19.72 6.08
C PRO A 523 24.37 -18.50 6.34
N THR A 524 24.96 -17.41 6.81
CA THR A 524 24.31 -16.12 7.01
C THR A 524 25.22 -15.00 6.52
N ILE A 525 24.70 -14.12 5.67
CA ILE A 525 25.40 -12.98 5.08
C ILE A 525 24.72 -11.68 5.51
N GLY A 526 25.50 -10.69 5.90
CA GLY A 526 25.02 -9.32 6.16
C GLY A 526 25.17 -8.44 4.91
N LEU A 527 24.07 -7.91 4.40
CA LEU A 527 24.09 -6.93 3.31
C LEU A 527 23.88 -5.52 3.88
N THR A 528 24.54 -4.54 3.28
CA THR A 528 24.38 -3.14 3.69
C THR A 528 24.12 -2.27 2.46
N ILE A 529 22.98 -1.59 2.43
CA ILE A 529 22.52 -0.75 1.32
C ILE A 529 22.43 0.69 1.79
N LEU A 530 23.07 1.62 1.05
CA LEU A 530 22.89 3.06 1.26
C LEU A 530 21.54 3.47 0.67
N ILE A 531 20.72 4.11 1.49
CA ILE A 531 19.38 4.54 1.07
C ILE A 531 19.48 5.88 0.34
N THR A 532 18.95 5.89 -0.88
CA THR A 532 18.92 7.08 -1.75
C THR A 532 17.52 7.62 -1.92
N GLN A 533 17.38 8.81 -2.47
CA GLN A 533 16.10 9.46 -2.77
C GLN A 533 15.26 8.61 -3.74
N ASP A 534 15.87 7.92 -4.70
CA ASP A 534 15.18 7.08 -5.68
C ASP A 534 14.43 5.90 -5.03
N MET A 535 14.75 5.56 -3.77
CA MET A 535 14.14 4.46 -3.02
C MET A 535 12.86 4.86 -2.26
N VAL A 536 12.50 6.15 -2.27
CA VAL A 536 11.32 6.72 -1.57
C VAL A 536 10.05 6.57 -2.44
N PRO A 537 8.85 6.37 -1.85
CA PRO A 537 8.56 6.10 -0.44
C PRO A 537 8.74 4.64 -0.07
N SER A 538 8.81 3.75 -1.04
CA SER A 538 9.00 2.32 -0.85
C SER A 538 9.80 1.71 -1.96
N SER A 539 10.59 0.70 -1.63
CA SER A 539 11.36 -0.06 -2.58
C SER A 539 11.37 -1.53 -2.21
N ARG A 540 11.75 -2.38 -3.14
CA ARG A 540 11.84 -3.82 -2.91
C ARG A 540 13.27 -4.27 -3.08
N VAL A 541 13.85 -4.82 -2.03
CA VAL A 541 15.14 -5.50 -2.06
C VAL A 541 14.91 -6.93 -2.51
N VAL A 542 15.62 -7.38 -3.53
CA VAL A 542 15.57 -8.74 -4.08
C VAL A 542 16.95 -9.34 -3.97
N ALA A 543 17.05 -10.55 -3.45
CA ALA A 543 18.28 -11.35 -3.41
C ALA A 543 18.02 -12.69 -4.09
N TYR A 544 18.97 -13.16 -4.90
CA TYR A 544 18.86 -14.42 -5.63
C TYR A 544 20.24 -15.02 -5.91
N TYR A 545 20.25 -16.31 -6.16
CA TYR A 545 21.42 -17.04 -6.65
C TYR A 545 20.99 -18.21 -7.56
N ALA A 546 21.91 -18.66 -8.38
CA ALA A 546 21.76 -19.93 -9.09
C ALA A 546 22.37 -21.04 -8.22
N SER A 547 21.57 -22.06 -7.92
CA SER A 547 22.03 -23.26 -7.25
C SER A 547 22.91 -24.10 -8.19
N THR A 548 23.76 -24.95 -7.63
CA THR A 548 24.62 -25.88 -8.40
C THR A 548 23.83 -26.88 -9.25
N ASN A 549 22.54 -27.13 -8.92
CA ASN A 549 21.62 -27.93 -9.72
C ASN A 549 20.86 -27.12 -10.78
N GLY A 550 21.19 -25.84 -10.91
CA GLY A 550 20.70 -24.97 -11.96
C GLY A 550 19.39 -24.24 -11.67
N LYS A 551 18.86 -24.33 -10.46
CA LYS A 551 17.63 -23.62 -10.06
C LYS A 551 17.94 -22.22 -9.57
N ILE A 552 17.03 -21.28 -9.86
CA ILE A 552 17.11 -19.92 -9.32
C ILE A 552 16.35 -19.87 -8.00
N ILE A 553 17.07 -19.58 -6.93
CA ILE A 553 16.50 -19.41 -5.59
C ILE A 553 16.45 -17.90 -5.30
N VAL A 554 15.27 -17.39 -4.96
CA VAL A 554 15.04 -15.95 -4.80
C VAL A 554 14.21 -15.64 -3.57
N ASP A 555 14.48 -14.51 -2.97
CA ASP A 555 13.62 -13.88 -1.96
C ASP A 555 13.57 -12.37 -2.13
N ALA A 556 12.49 -11.74 -1.68
CA ALA A 556 12.29 -10.31 -1.78
C ALA A 556 11.66 -9.74 -0.50
N LEU A 557 12.06 -8.52 -0.18
CA LEU A 557 11.57 -7.79 1.00
C LEU A 557 11.14 -6.39 0.60
N LEU A 558 9.93 -5.99 1.02
CA LEU A 558 9.49 -4.59 0.94
C LEU A 558 10.24 -3.75 1.96
N MET A 559 10.79 -2.65 1.53
CA MET A 559 11.48 -1.67 2.35
C MET A 559 10.76 -0.32 2.24
N GLU A 560 10.12 0.09 3.32
CA GLU A 560 9.54 1.42 3.45
C GLU A 560 10.63 2.41 3.84
N VAL A 561 10.68 3.54 3.15
CA VAL A 561 11.64 4.61 3.38
C VAL A 561 10.88 5.82 3.87
N GLN A 562 11.35 6.41 4.96
CA GLN A 562 10.74 7.63 5.50
C GLN A 562 10.79 8.73 4.45
N GLU A 563 9.64 9.28 4.13
CA GLU A 563 9.54 10.43 3.23
C GLU A 563 10.31 11.62 3.81
N SER A 564 11.16 12.19 2.99
CA SER A 564 11.77 13.49 3.27
C SER A 564 11.65 14.35 2.01
N CYS A 565 11.13 15.55 2.17
CA CYS A 565 11.10 16.53 1.10
C CYS A 565 12.47 17.23 1.06
N GLU A 566 13.14 17.24 -0.08
CA GLU A 566 14.41 17.97 -0.24
C GLU A 566 14.24 19.48 0.00
N ASN A 567 13.05 20.00 -0.32
CA ASN A 567 12.69 21.40 -0.13
C ASN A 567 11.37 21.49 0.69
N PRO A 568 11.42 21.29 2.01
CA PRO A 568 10.24 21.41 2.84
C PRO A 568 9.74 22.86 2.82
N LEU A 569 8.48 23.07 2.47
CA LEU A 569 7.83 24.36 2.54
C LEU A 569 7.21 24.52 3.95
N LEU A 570 7.77 25.41 4.75
CA LEU A 570 7.17 25.80 6.02
C LEU A 570 6.26 27.03 5.77
N VAL A 571 4.97 26.87 5.99
CA VAL A 571 4.01 27.96 5.92
C VAL A 571 3.64 28.35 7.35
N GLU A 572 4.11 29.51 7.78
CA GLU A 572 3.74 30.09 9.07
C GLU A 572 2.75 31.25 8.83
N PHE A 573 1.62 31.21 9.50
CA PHE A 573 0.75 32.38 9.59
C PHE A 573 1.29 33.27 10.70
N SER A 574 1.83 34.45 10.36
CA SER A 574 2.17 35.45 11.36
C SER A 574 0.88 35.81 12.12
N GLY A 575 0.89 35.62 13.43
CA GLY A 575 -0.23 35.99 14.26
C GLY A 575 -0.59 37.46 13.98
N LEU A 576 -1.83 37.72 13.61
CA LEU A 576 -2.38 39.06 13.56
C LEU A 576 -2.22 39.63 14.98
N GLU A 577 -1.21 40.48 15.19
CA GLU A 577 -1.21 41.36 16.35
C GLU A 577 -2.51 42.14 16.30
N LYS A 578 -3.37 41.88 17.27
CA LYS A 578 -4.55 42.71 17.51
C LYS A 578 -4.05 44.11 17.88
N LYS A 579 -4.18 45.04 16.96
CA LYS A 579 -4.27 46.48 17.33
C LYS A 579 -5.65 46.79 17.84
#